data_501c2948515f543a7deb6aa19dce740b
#
_entry.id   501c2948515f543a7deb6aa19dce740b
#
_cell.length_a   1.000
_cell.length_b   1.000
_cell.length_c   1.000
_cell.angle_alpha   90.00
_cell.angle_beta   90.00
_cell.angle_gamma   90.00
#
_symmetry.space_group_name_H-M   'P 1'
#
loop_
_entity.id
_entity.type
_entity.pdbx_description
1 polymer ?
#
loop_
_entity_poly.entity_id
_entity_poly.type
_entity_poly.pdbx_seq_one_letter_code
_entity_poly.pdbx_strand_id
1 'polypeptide(L)'
;SLAVHVTGYVGKVSKSEQKENSPELFLPGFRIGKSGIELQYDKQMRGMPGEKRVEVNSLGKVIRSSIEKKIIKGMDINLSLDVQLQTKALRRLQAGNDKLVEINSSQAKSILNTNKSYAWQLRDDRKYINKNKYGEFVLPESGSVVVMDIHSGEVIVSASAPTYDPNKFDPGISASDWQMLSNHPRNPLINKAISGQYPPGSTFKMMVGLAALETGVITPNTKSFCSGHIEIG
;
A
#
# COMPACT_ATOMS: atom_id res chain seq x y z
N SER A 1 -9.83 -4.05 -1.83
CA SER A 1 -9.11 -3.70 -3.06
C SER A 1 -7.71 -4.35 -3.09
N LEU A 2 -7.28 -4.79 -4.27
CA LEU A 2 -6.01 -5.55 -4.43
C LEU A 2 -4.76 -4.65 -4.45
N ALA A 3 -4.88 -3.41 -4.87
CA ALA A 3 -3.75 -2.52 -5.07
C ALA A 3 -4.04 -1.07 -4.66
N VAL A 4 -5.00 -0.84 -3.75
CA VAL A 4 -5.47 0.50 -3.39
C VAL A 4 -4.34 1.44 -2.94
N HIS A 5 -3.32 0.92 -2.28
CA HIS A 5 -2.19 1.73 -1.84
C HIS A 5 -1.31 2.22 -3.01
N VAL A 6 -1.34 1.52 -4.16
CA VAL A 6 -0.65 1.92 -5.38
C VAL A 6 -1.58 2.74 -6.27
N THR A 7 -2.76 2.22 -6.60
CA THR A 7 -3.71 2.91 -7.48
C THR A 7 -4.26 4.18 -6.85
N GLY A 8 -4.52 4.15 -5.55
CA GLY A 8 -5.19 5.24 -4.86
C GLY A 8 -6.70 5.23 -5.06
N TYR A 9 -7.30 6.41 -4.98
CA TYR A 9 -8.73 6.61 -5.17
C TYR A 9 -9.02 8.01 -5.73
N VAL A 10 -10.19 8.15 -6.33
CA VAL A 10 -10.76 9.42 -6.79
C VAL A 10 -11.76 9.96 -5.77
N GLY A 11 -11.97 11.25 -5.78
CA GLY A 11 -12.94 11.91 -4.90
C GLY A 11 -13.37 13.28 -5.40
N LYS A 12 -14.35 13.87 -4.72
CA LYS A 12 -14.83 15.22 -5.05
C LYS A 12 -13.72 16.27 -4.93
N VAL A 13 -13.78 17.26 -5.78
CA VAL A 13 -12.91 18.43 -5.71
C VAL A 13 -13.22 19.24 -4.45
N SER A 14 -12.21 19.50 -3.64
CA SER A 14 -12.31 20.35 -2.44
C SER A 14 -12.19 21.83 -2.81
N LYS A 15 -12.64 22.72 -1.90
CA LYS A 15 -12.51 24.18 -2.09
C LYS A 15 -11.06 24.64 -2.25
N SER A 16 -10.10 23.95 -1.64
CA SER A 16 -8.68 24.27 -1.77
C SER A 16 -8.14 23.92 -3.16
N GLU A 17 -8.60 22.79 -3.72
CA GLU A 17 -8.20 22.33 -5.05
C GLU A 17 -8.84 23.14 -6.18
N GLN A 18 -10.01 23.75 -5.95
CA GLN A 18 -10.63 24.69 -6.90
C GLN A 18 -9.85 25.97 -7.14
N LYS A 19 -8.81 26.26 -6.37
CA LYS A 19 -7.92 27.42 -6.57
C LYS A 19 -6.99 27.28 -7.77
N GLU A 20 -6.78 26.08 -8.29
CA GLU A 20 -6.12 25.89 -9.57
C GLU A 20 -7.00 26.44 -10.69
N ASN A 21 -6.42 27.17 -11.65
CA ASN A 21 -7.11 27.84 -12.77
C ASN A 21 -7.64 26.85 -13.83
N SER A 22 -8.37 25.83 -13.41
CA SER A 22 -8.95 24.81 -14.26
C SER A 22 -10.47 24.86 -14.15
N PRO A 23 -11.18 25.39 -15.16
CA PRO A 23 -12.65 25.57 -15.10
C PRO A 23 -13.44 24.30 -14.83
N GLU A 24 -12.92 23.15 -15.28
CA GLU A 24 -13.53 21.84 -15.07
C GLU A 24 -13.66 21.45 -13.59
N LEU A 25 -12.79 21.96 -12.71
CA LEU A 25 -12.82 21.68 -11.27
C LEU A 25 -14.05 22.27 -10.56
N PHE A 26 -14.74 23.19 -11.22
CA PHE A 26 -15.97 23.79 -10.71
C PHE A 26 -17.24 23.06 -11.18
N LEU A 27 -17.12 22.05 -12.05
CA LEU A 27 -18.25 21.30 -12.55
C LEU A 27 -18.87 20.44 -11.42
N PRO A 28 -20.20 20.44 -11.26
CA PRO A 28 -20.88 19.61 -10.28
C PRO A 28 -20.59 18.12 -10.51
N GLY A 29 -20.17 17.45 -9.45
CA GLY A 29 -19.88 16.01 -9.53
C GLY A 29 -18.54 15.65 -10.17
N PHE A 30 -17.72 16.64 -10.53
CA PHE A 30 -16.37 16.40 -11.05
C PHE A 30 -15.48 15.74 -9.99
N ARG A 31 -14.65 14.79 -10.42
CA ARG A 31 -13.78 14.00 -9.56
C ARG A 31 -12.34 14.13 -10.01
N ILE A 32 -11.44 14.07 -9.03
CA ILE A 32 -10.00 14.10 -9.26
C ILE A 32 -9.34 12.99 -8.44
N GLY A 33 -8.16 12.58 -8.84
CA GLY A 33 -7.32 11.67 -8.08
C GLY A 33 -6.91 12.27 -6.73
N LYS A 34 -6.98 11.49 -5.66
CA LYS A 34 -6.67 11.94 -4.27
C LYS A 34 -5.43 11.29 -3.69
N SER A 35 -5.02 10.15 -4.21
CA SER A 35 -3.82 9.44 -3.77
C SER A 35 -3.32 8.50 -4.86
N GLY A 36 -2.09 7.99 -4.68
CA GLY A 36 -1.49 6.99 -5.55
C GLY A 36 -1.39 7.42 -7.02
N ILE A 37 -1.52 6.47 -7.92
CA ILE A 37 -1.48 6.69 -9.39
C ILE A 37 -2.61 7.63 -9.84
N GLU A 38 -3.80 7.51 -9.26
CA GLU A 38 -4.93 8.40 -9.56
C GLU A 38 -4.57 9.87 -9.33
N LEU A 39 -3.84 10.20 -8.26
CA LEU A 39 -3.37 11.56 -7.99
C LEU A 39 -2.22 11.95 -8.92
N GLN A 40 -1.22 11.07 -9.04
CA GLN A 40 0.02 11.35 -9.77
C GLN A 40 -0.22 11.64 -11.25
N TYR A 41 -1.16 10.91 -11.85
CA TYR A 41 -1.49 10.97 -13.28
C TYR A 41 -2.90 11.53 -13.54
N ASP A 42 -3.49 12.22 -12.57
CA ASP A 42 -4.86 12.72 -12.65
C ASP A 42 -5.14 13.47 -13.94
N LYS A 43 -4.27 14.43 -14.29
CA LYS A 43 -4.46 15.27 -15.51
C LYS A 43 -4.45 14.47 -16.81
N GLN A 44 -3.65 13.41 -16.87
CA GLN A 44 -3.57 12.54 -18.04
C GLN A 44 -4.78 11.57 -18.12
N MET A 45 -5.19 11.02 -16.97
CA MET A 45 -6.22 9.99 -16.89
C MET A 45 -7.65 10.55 -17.00
N ARG A 46 -7.90 11.73 -16.45
CA ARG A 46 -9.26 12.28 -16.41
C ARG A 46 -9.75 12.85 -17.73
N GLY A 47 -8.85 13.24 -18.66
CA GLY A 47 -9.21 13.89 -19.91
C GLY A 47 -9.82 15.28 -19.74
N MET A 48 -10.60 15.73 -20.72
CA MET A 48 -11.27 17.03 -20.69
C MET A 48 -12.77 16.84 -20.98
N PRO A 49 -13.65 17.47 -20.18
CA PRO A 49 -15.08 17.43 -20.42
C PRO A 49 -15.45 18.24 -21.68
N GLY A 50 -16.45 17.79 -22.39
CA GLY A 50 -17.03 18.53 -23.50
C GLY A 50 -18.09 19.53 -23.03
N GLU A 51 -18.38 20.52 -23.86
CA GLU A 51 -19.46 21.49 -23.65
C GLU A 51 -20.50 21.37 -24.75
N LYS A 52 -21.77 21.31 -24.34
CA LYS A 52 -22.92 21.28 -25.24
C LYS A 52 -23.85 22.42 -24.89
N ARG A 53 -24.09 23.32 -25.86
CA ARG A 53 -25.11 24.34 -25.74
C ARG A 53 -26.49 23.77 -26.13
N VAL A 54 -27.47 24.02 -25.30
CA VAL A 54 -28.85 23.54 -25.50
C VAL A 54 -29.77 24.74 -25.43
N GLU A 55 -30.53 24.97 -26.51
CA GLU A 55 -31.63 25.94 -26.54
C GLU A 55 -32.93 25.23 -26.13
N VAL A 56 -33.63 25.79 -25.15
CA VAL A 56 -34.89 25.25 -24.65
C VAL A 56 -36.00 26.27 -24.81
N ASN A 57 -37.23 25.81 -25.04
CA ASN A 57 -38.40 26.67 -25.04
C ASN A 57 -38.85 26.98 -23.59
N SER A 58 -39.94 27.79 -23.47
CA SER A 58 -40.53 28.17 -22.17
C SER A 58 -41.00 27.00 -21.32
N LEU A 59 -41.18 25.83 -21.92
CA LEU A 59 -41.59 24.58 -21.26
C LEU A 59 -40.40 23.66 -20.95
N GLY A 60 -39.16 24.12 -21.14
CA GLY A 60 -37.96 23.34 -20.92
C GLY A 60 -37.63 22.28 -21.98
N LYS A 61 -38.39 22.23 -23.10
CA LYS A 61 -38.15 21.29 -24.20
C LYS A 61 -36.99 21.77 -25.06
N VAL A 62 -36.05 20.90 -25.35
CA VAL A 62 -34.89 21.17 -26.22
C VAL A 62 -35.37 21.42 -27.65
N ILE A 63 -35.08 22.60 -28.19
CA ILE A 63 -35.33 23.01 -29.56
C ILE A 63 -34.12 22.74 -30.45
N ARG A 64 -32.93 23.08 -29.94
CA ARG A 64 -31.67 22.98 -30.68
C ARG A 64 -30.53 22.61 -29.74
N SER A 65 -29.60 21.88 -30.25
CA SER A 65 -28.35 21.60 -29.50
C SER A 65 -27.15 21.67 -30.42
N SER A 66 -26.04 22.26 -29.93
CA SER A 66 -24.76 22.32 -30.61
C SER A 66 -23.67 21.87 -29.63
N ILE A 67 -22.65 21.19 -30.15
CA ILE A 67 -21.46 20.83 -29.38
C ILE A 67 -20.47 21.99 -29.53
N GLU A 68 -20.16 22.68 -28.44
CA GLU A 68 -19.20 23.79 -28.43
C GLU A 68 -17.78 23.27 -28.21
N LYS A 69 -17.60 22.28 -27.30
CA LYS A 69 -16.33 21.61 -27.11
C LYS A 69 -16.51 20.09 -27.19
N LYS A 70 -15.62 19.42 -27.89
CA LYS A 70 -15.58 17.96 -27.95
C LYS A 70 -14.94 17.41 -26.68
N ILE A 71 -15.43 16.24 -26.24
CA ILE A 71 -14.85 15.46 -25.16
C ILE A 71 -13.46 14.99 -25.60
N ILE A 72 -12.46 15.15 -24.72
CA ILE A 72 -11.14 14.51 -24.88
C ILE A 72 -11.04 13.41 -23.84
N LYS A 73 -10.99 12.16 -24.33
CA LYS A 73 -10.81 10.99 -23.45
C LYS A 73 -9.46 11.05 -22.74
N GLY A 74 -9.43 10.67 -21.47
CA GLY A 74 -8.19 10.49 -20.74
C GLY A 74 -7.36 9.31 -21.26
N MET A 75 -6.11 9.25 -20.87
CA MET A 75 -5.17 8.20 -21.25
C MET A 75 -5.31 7.00 -20.31
N ASP A 76 -5.17 5.81 -20.87
CA ASP A 76 -5.03 4.59 -20.10
C ASP A 76 -3.57 4.46 -19.61
N ILE A 77 -3.37 4.07 -18.37
CA ILE A 77 -2.04 3.84 -17.77
C ILE A 77 -1.88 2.34 -17.49
N ASN A 78 -0.81 1.76 -18.02
CA ASN A 78 -0.42 0.39 -17.74
C ASN A 78 0.62 0.36 -16.63
N LEU A 79 0.38 -0.48 -15.62
CA LEU A 79 1.30 -0.71 -14.51
C LEU A 79 2.06 -2.02 -14.72
N SER A 80 3.29 -2.10 -14.24
CA SER A 80 4.10 -3.32 -14.21
C SER A 80 3.60 -4.37 -13.20
N LEU A 81 2.58 -4.04 -12.40
CA LEU A 81 2.04 -4.94 -11.39
C LEU A 81 1.38 -6.18 -12.01
N ASP A 82 1.84 -7.35 -11.59
CA ASP A 82 1.15 -8.62 -11.86
C ASP A 82 -0.01 -8.79 -10.88
N VAL A 83 -1.25 -8.74 -11.39
CA VAL A 83 -2.48 -8.82 -10.56
C VAL A 83 -2.60 -10.14 -9.82
N GLN A 84 -2.13 -11.25 -10.41
CA GLN A 84 -2.21 -12.57 -9.78
C GLN A 84 -1.23 -12.67 -8.63
N LEU A 85 0.02 -12.24 -8.82
CA LEU A 85 1.04 -12.22 -7.78
C LEU A 85 0.69 -11.21 -6.68
N GLN A 86 0.20 -10.01 -7.04
CA GLN A 86 -0.30 -8.99 -6.10
C GLN A 86 -1.41 -9.57 -5.20
N THR A 87 -2.39 -10.26 -5.80
CA THR A 87 -3.47 -10.92 -5.08
C THR A 87 -2.94 -11.99 -4.12
N LYS A 88 -2.01 -12.82 -4.59
CA LYS A 88 -1.40 -13.89 -3.81
C LYS A 88 -0.62 -13.34 -2.62
N ALA A 89 0.19 -12.30 -2.84
CA ALA A 89 0.95 -11.62 -1.79
C ALA A 89 0.02 -11.03 -0.73
N LEU A 90 -1.02 -10.31 -1.14
CA LEU A 90 -1.98 -9.71 -0.24
C LEU A 90 -2.74 -10.77 0.59
N ARG A 91 -3.22 -11.84 -0.06
CA ARG A 91 -3.87 -12.96 0.63
C ARG A 91 -2.94 -13.61 1.64
N ARG A 92 -1.65 -13.75 1.33
CA ARG A 92 -0.66 -14.32 2.25
C ARG A 92 -0.38 -13.40 3.44
N LEU A 93 -0.27 -12.10 3.22
CA LEU A 93 -0.16 -11.12 4.30
C LEU A 93 -1.37 -11.17 5.26
N GLN A 94 -2.58 -11.33 4.71
CA GLN A 94 -3.81 -11.44 5.50
C GLN A 94 -3.98 -12.83 6.13
N ALA A 95 -3.75 -13.90 5.38
CA ALA A 95 -3.94 -15.29 5.84
C ALA A 95 -2.76 -15.81 6.69
N GLY A 96 -1.61 -15.16 6.68
CA GLY A 96 -0.52 -15.45 7.62
C GLY A 96 -0.99 -15.35 9.07
N ASN A 97 -1.96 -14.48 9.31
CA ASN A 97 -2.57 -14.27 10.60
C ASN A 97 -3.52 -15.41 11.02
N ASP A 98 -4.36 -15.90 10.11
CA ASP A 98 -5.34 -16.95 10.39
C ASP A 98 -4.67 -18.29 10.69
N LYS A 99 -3.60 -18.64 9.94
CA LYS A 99 -2.85 -19.87 10.20
C LYS A 99 -2.03 -19.83 11.48
N LEU A 100 -1.51 -18.67 11.87
CA LEU A 100 -0.79 -18.54 13.14
C LEU A 100 -1.75 -18.60 14.34
N VAL A 101 -3.00 -18.17 14.18
CA VAL A 101 -4.05 -18.36 15.19
C VAL A 101 -4.43 -19.84 15.32
N GLU A 102 -4.56 -20.59 14.22
CA GLU A 102 -4.81 -22.04 14.25
C GLU A 102 -3.64 -22.84 14.86
N ILE A 103 -2.40 -22.41 14.62
CA ILE A 103 -1.21 -23.04 15.23
C ILE A 103 -1.13 -22.76 16.73
N ASN A 104 -1.72 -21.70 17.25
CA ASN A 104 -1.76 -21.42 18.70
C ASN A 104 -2.76 -22.28 19.48
N SER A 105 -3.71 -22.93 18.81
CA SER A 105 -4.69 -23.83 19.45
C SER A 105 -4.25 -25.23 19.54
N SER A 106 -3.94 -26.11 20.01
CA SER A 106 -3.68 -27.57 20.15
C SER A 106 -2.67 -28.21 19.19
N GLN A 107 -2.60 -27.80 17.90
CA GLN A 107 -1.66 -28.39 16.93
C GLN A 107 -0.21 -27.92 17.12
N ALA A 108 0.01 -26.67 17.57
CA ALA A 108 1.34 -26.16 17.86
C ALA A 108 2.06 -26.97 18.96
N LYS A 109 1.34 -27.45 19.94
CA LYS A 109 1.93 -28.30 20.99
C LYS A 109 2.39 -29.64 20.44
N SER A 110 1.67 -30.22 19.48
CA SER A 110 2.02 -31.47 18.83
C SER A 110 3.24 -31.32 17.90
N ILE A 111 3.28 -30.27 17.10
CA ILE A 111 4.41 -29.98 16.17
C ILE A 111 5.68 -29.62 16.96
N LEU A 112 5.56 -28.90 18.08
CA LEU A 112 6.69 -28.56 18.97
C LEU A 112 7.30 -29.79 19.62
N ASN A 113 6.54 -30.82 19.87
CA ASN A 113 7.02 -32.06 20.48
C ASN A 113 7.65 -33.04 19.49
N THR A 114 7.31 -32.95 18.19
CA THR A 114 7.76 -33.92 17.18
C THR A 114 8.93 -33.44 16.33
N ASN A 115 9.27 -32.14 16.31
CA ASN A 115 10.32 -31.62 15.42
C ASN A 115 11.15 -30.53 16.07
N LYS A 116 12.31 -30.92 16.68
CA LYS A 116 13.23 -30.02 17.39
C LYS A 116 13.78 -28.86 16.52
N SER A 117 13.85 -29.03 15.21
CA SER A 117 14.32 -28.01 14.27
C SER A 117 13.30 -26.88 14.09
N TYR A 118 12.01 -27.22 13.99
CA TYR A 118 10.93 -26.23 13.94
C TYR A 118 10.71 -25.52 15.28
N ALA A 119 10.97 -26.21 16.39
CA ALA A 119 10.86 -25.62 17.72
C ALA A 119 11.87 -24.46 17.94
N TRP A 120 12.99 -24.46 17.23
CA TRP A 120 13.97 -23.37 17.28
C TRP A 120 13.45 -22.11 16.59
N GLN A 121 12.94 -22.22 15.37
CA GLN A 121 12.34 -21.08 14.63
C GLN A 121 11.15 -20.48 15.40
N LEU A 122 10.26 -21.30 15.94
CA LEU A 122 9.12 -20.84 16.74
C LEU A 122 9.53 -20.24 18.11
N ARG A 123 10.71 -20.57 18.65
CA ARG A 123 11.24 -19.91 19.86
C ARG A 123 11.72 -18.50 19.60
N ASP A 124 12.37 -18.25 18.48
CA ASP A 124 12.82 -16.91 18.09
C ASP A 124 11.65 -16.02 17.70
N ASP A 125 10.70 -16.54 16.93
CA ASP A 125 9.49 -15.80 16.56
C ASP A 125 8.66 -15.40 17.80
N ARG A 126 8.61 -16.21 18.86
CA ARG A 126 7.97 -15.85 20.12
C ARG A 126 8.62 -14.66 20.85
N LYS A 127 9.88 -14.40 20.63
CA LYS A 127 10.60 -13.27 21.22
C LYS A 127 10.16 -11.93 20.64
N TYR A 128 9.64 -11.95 19.40
CA TYR A 128 9.18 -10.78 18.65
C TYR A 128 7.65 -10.62 18.60
N ILE A 129 6.89 -11.58 19.10
CA ILE A 129 5.44 -11.46 19.18
C ILE A 129 5.11 -10.62 20.42
N ASN A 130 4.61 -9.41 20.20
CA ASN A 130 4.14 -8.55 21.27
C ASN A 130 2.98 -9.20 22.01
N LYS A 131 3.03 -9.21 23.32
CA LYS A 131 1.90 -9.55 24.17
C LYS A 131 1.09 -8.30 24.41
N ASN A 132 -0.24 -8.42 24.35
CA ASN A 132 -1.12 -7.37 24.81
C ASN A 132 -1.06 -7.27 26.37
N LYS A 133 -1.76 -6.28 26.93
CA LYS A 133 -1.83 -6.08 28.38
C LYS A 133 -2.40 -7.27 29.19
N TYR A 134 -3.02 -8.24 28.50
CA TYR A 134 -3.56 -9.46 29.11
C TYR A 134 -2.61 -10.67 28.96
N GLY A 135 -1.43 -10.47 28.37
CA GLY A 135 -0.46 -11.54 28.16
C GLY A 135 -0.72 -12.42 26.94
N GLU A 136 -1.73 -12.09 26.11
CA GLU A 136 -2.05 -12.81 24.89
C GLU A 136 -1.12 -12.37 23.76
N PHE A 137 -0.75 -13.31 22.89
CA PHE A 137 0.07 -13.02 21.73
C PHE A 137 -0.72 -12.23 20.70
N VAL A 138 -0.23 -11.02 20.39
CA VAL A 138 -0.75 -10.20 19.31
C VAL A 138 0.04 -10.50 18.05
N LEU A 139 -0.60 -11.09 17.06
CA LEU A 139 0.02 -11.37 15.77
C LEU A 139 0.18 -10.08 14.97
N PRO A 140 1.28 -9.93 14.21
CA PRO A 140 1.43 -8.81 13.28
C PRO A 140 0.43 -8.98 12.13
N GLU A 141 -0.68 -8.27 12.20
CA GLU A 141 -1.71 -8.27 11.15
C GLU A 141 -1.48 -7.10 10.18
N SER A 142 -0.26 -6.64 10.06
CA SER A 142 0.15 -5.49 9.30
C SER A 142 1.53 -5.75 8.72
N GLY A 143 1.69 -5.45 7.43
CA GLY A 143 2.96 -5.66 6.74
C GLY A 143 2.89 -5.30 5.28
N SER A 144 4.01 -5.47 4.58
CA SER A 144 4.10 -5.25 3.15
C SER A 144 4.95 -6.32 2.46
N VAL A 145 4.69 -6.52 1.17
CA VAL A 145 5.51 -7.34 0.26
C VAL A 145 5.80 -6.52 -0.98
N VAL A 146 7.07 -6.41 -1.32
CA VAL A 146 7.52 -5.80 -2.58
C VAL A 146 8.31 -6.84 -3.35
N VAL A 147 7.97 -7.01 -4.63
CA VAL A 147 8.72 -7.84 -5.57
C VAL A 147 9.11 -6.96 -6.75
N MET A 148 10.38 -6.92 -7.04
CA MET A 148 10.96 -6.12 -8.11
C MET A 148 11.76 -7.03 -9.05
N ASP A 149 11.63 -6.81 -10.35
CA ASP A 149 12.51 -7.43 -11.33
C ASP A 149 13.89 -6.79 -11.26
N ILE A 150 14.93 -7.60 -11.05
CA ILE A 150 16.30 -7.10 -10.85
C ILE A 150 16.96 -6.60 -12.14
N HIS A 151 16.43 -6.96 -13.31
CA HIS A 151 16.99 -6.58 -14.60
C HIS A 151 16.34 -5.31 -15.13
N SER A 152 15.01 -5.21 -15.05
CA SER A 152 14.25 -4.05 -15.55
C SER A 152 14.04 -2.96 -14.47
N GLY A 153 14.08 -3.33 -13.18
CA GLY A 153 13.72 -2.46 -12.07
C GLY A 153 12.21 -2.30 -11.89
N GLU A 154 11.40 -3.02 -12.66
CA GLU A 154 9.95 -2.95 -12.58
C GLU A 154 9.42 -3.55 -11.28
N VAL A 155 8.48 -2.84 -10.65
CA VAL A 155 7.79 -3.33 -9.46
C VAL A 155 6.63 -4.24 -9.89
N ILE A 156 6.79 -5.54 -9.65
CA ILE A 156 5.81 -6.58 -10.02
C ILE A 156 4.76 -6.76 -8.94
N VAL A 157 5.14 -6.58 -7.67
CA VAL A 157 4.24 -6.61 -6.50
C VAL A 157 4.55 -5.46 -5.58
N SER A 158 3.52 -4.76 -5.14
CA SER A 158 3.58 -3.76 -4.06
C SER A 158 2.32 -3.90 -3.20
N ALA A 159 2.35 -4.88 -2.29
CA ALA A 159 1.22 -5.20 -1.42
C ALA A 159 1.44 -4.62 -0.03
N SER A 160 0.40 -4.02 0.53
CA SER A 160 0.37 -3.46 1.89
C SER A 160 -0.92 -3.92 2.59
N ALA A 161 -0.80 -4.41 3.82
CA ALA A 161 -1.92 -4.88 4.64
C ALA A 161 -1.96 -4.17 6.00
N PRO A 162 -3.16 -3.95 6.58
CA PRO A 162 -4.46 -4.18 5.97
C PRO A 162 -4.77 -3.20 4.83
N THR A 163 -5.72 -3.57 3.98
CA THR A 163 -6.23 -2.72 2.90
C THR A 163 -7.51 -1.99 3.33
N TYR A 164 -7.93 -1.05 2.50
CA TYR A 164 -9.22 -0.38 2.64
C TYR A 164 -9.99 -0.38 1.31
N ASP A 165 -11.29 -0.09 1.39
CA ASP A 165 -12.13 0.04 0.20
C ASP A 165 -12.07 1.49 -0.33
N PRO A 166 -11.50 1.72 -1.53
CA PRO A 166 -11.41 3.04 -2.13
C PRO A 166 -12.79 3.64 -2.48
N ASN A 167 -13.80 2.79 -2.73
CA ASN A 167 -15.15 3.26 -3.08
C ASN A 167 -15.84 4.00 -1.93
N LYS A 168 -15.40 3.80 -0.69
CA LYS A 168 -15.91 4.56 0.46
C LYS A 168 -15.59 6.05 0.41
N PHE A 169 -14.61 6.46 -0.40
CA PHE A 169 -14.19 7.86 -0.54
C PHE A 169 -14.99 8.63 -1.58
N ASP A 170 -15.77 7.94 -2.43
CA ASP A 170 -16.65 8.55 -3.42
C ASP A 170 -18.12 8.17 -3.14
N PRO A 171 -19.03 9.11 -2.99
CA PRO A 171 -18.99 10.56 -3.16
C PRO A 171 -18.44 11.35 -1.95
N GLY A 172 -17.96 10.68 -0.95
CA GLY A 172 -17.36 11.20 0.29
C GLY A 172 -17.48 10.18 1.39
N ILE A 173 -16.40 10.01 2.15
CA ILE A 173 -16.37 9.05 3.26
C ILE A 173 -17.25 9.52 4.42
N SER A 174 -17.98 8.61 5.05
CA SER A 174 -18.73 8.89 6.27
C SER A 174 -17.80 9.19 7.45
N ALA A 175 -18.27 10.00 8.42
CA ALA A 175 -17.49 10.29 9.62
C ALA A 175 -17.14 9.00 10.39
N SER A 176 -18.05 8.03 10.44
CA SER A 176 -17.83 6.74 11.10
C SER A 176 -16.77 5.90 10.38
N ASP A 177 -16.83 5.80 9.06
CA ASP A 177 -15.82 5.06 8.28
C ASP A 177 -14.44 5.73 8.39
N TRP A 178 -14.40 7.07 8.36
CA TRP A 178 -13.16 7.80 8.54
C TRP A 178 -12.54 7.55 9.92
N GLN A 179 -13.32 7.62 10.99
CA GLN A 179 -12.85 7.31 12.35
C GLN A 179 -12.35 5.88 12.46
N MET A 180 -13.08 4.92 11.86
CA MET A 180 -12.67 3.51 11.86
C MET A 180 -11.32 3.31 11.16
N LEU A 181 -11.09 3.96 10.01
CA LEU A 181 -9.84 3.83 9.26
C LEU A 181 -8.69 4.62 9.89
N SER A 182 -8.93 5.85 10.35
CA SER A 182 -7.90 6.73 10.91
C SER A 182 -7.41 6.29 12.30
N ASN A 183 -8.32 5.75 13.12
CA ASN A 183 -7.99 5.26 14.47
C ASN A 183 -7.65 3.78 14.50
N HIS A 184 -7.61 3.11 13.33
CA HIS A 184 -7.30 1.69 13.28
C HIS A 184 -5.84 1.45 13.70
N PRO A 185 -5.56 0.56 14.69
CA PRO A 185 -4.22 0.37 15.26
C PRO A 185 -3.19 -0.10 14.24
N ARG A 186 -3.62 -0.66 13.11
CA ARG A 186 -2.75 -1.17 12.03
C ARG A 186 -2.63 -0.22 10.84
N ASN A 187 -3.13 1.01 10.96
CA ASN A 187 -2.99 2.07 9.97
C ASN A 187 -3.24 1.62 8.51
N PRO A 188 -4.48 1.23 8.15
CA PRO A 188 -4.80 0.74 6.80
C PRO A 188 -4.59 1.78 5.70
N LEU A 189 -4.61 3.07 6.02
CA LEU A 189 -4.40 4.15 5.06
C LEU A 189 -2.92 4.35 4.67
N ILE A 190 -1.99 3.81 5.45
CA ILE A 190 -0.55 3.93 5.17
C ILE A 190 -0.13 2.86 4.16
N ASN A 191 0.48 3.28 3.06
CA ASN A 191 1.20 2.38 2.15
C ASN A 191 2.51 1.94 2.82
N LYS A 192 2.51 0.78 3.46
CA LYS A 192 3.64 0.27 4.23
C LYS A 192 4.82 -0.15 3.35
N ALA A 193 4.58 -0.41 2.07
CA ALA A 193 5.63 -0.76 1.12
C ALA A 193 6.60 0.41 0.86
N ILE A 194 6.11 1.66 0.95
CA ILE A 194 6.92 2.87 0.66
C ILE A 194 7.01 3.85 1.83
N SER A 195 6.05 3.83 2.76
CA SER A 195 6.01 4.77 3.89
C SER A 195 6.12 4.09 5.25
N GLY A 196 6.23 2.75 5.29
CA GLY A 196 6.43 2.02 6.53
C GLY A 196 7.85 2.21 7.06
N GLN A 197 7.96 2.58 8.33
CA GLN A 197 9.25 2.73 9.02
C GLN A 197 9.45 1.53 9.94
N TYR A 198 10.45 0.72 9.64
CA TYR A 198 10.77 -0.49 10.39
C TYR A 198 12.26 -0.52 10.75
N PRO A 199 12.66 -1.07 11.91
CA PRO A 199 14.04 -1.34 12.18
C PRO A 199 14.64 -2.27 11.10
N PRO A 200 15.69 -1.84 10.39
CA PRO A 200 16.21 -2.60 9.24
C PRO A 200 16.84 -3.94 9.62
N GLY A 201 17.31 -4.08 10.86
CA GLY A 201 17.94 -5.31 11.31
C GLY A 201 19.11 -5.74 10.41
N SER A 202 19.23 -7.09 10.14
CA SER A 202 20.31 -7.64 9.33
C SER A 202 20.32 -7.17 7.87
N THR A 203 19.22 -6.58 7.36
CA THR A 203 19.22 -6.03 6.00
C THR A 203 20.16 -4.83 5.86
N PHE A 204 20.40 -4.11 6.95
CA PHE A 204 21.34 -2.98 6.98
C PHE A 204 22.82 -3.41 6.86
N LYS A 205 23.15 -4.68 7.14
CA LYS A 205 24.51 -5.18 7.05
C LYS A 205 25.10 -5.07 5.65
N MET A 206 24.28 -5.17 4.61
CA MET A 206 24.74 -4.99 3.23
C MET A 206 25.25 -3.56 2.98
N MET A 207 24.55 -2.56 3.52
CA MET A 207 24.95 -1.15 3.41
C MET A 207 26.24 -0.89 4.20
N VAL A 208 26.36 -1.45 5.39
CA VAL A 208 27.57 -1.35 6.22
C VAL A 208 28.75 -2.03 5.52
N GLY A 209 28.54 -3.21 4.93
CA GLY A 209 29.57 -3.92 4.18
C GLY A 209 30.05 -3.14 2.96
N LEU A 210 29.12 -2.58 2.17
CA LEU A 210 29.44 -1.74 1.01
C LEU A 210 30.24 -0.50 1.43
N ALA A 211 29.79 0.22 2.45
CA ALA A 211 30.50 1.39 2.97
C ALA A 211 31.93 1.04 3.46
N ALA A 212 32.11 -0.08 4.14
CA ALA A 212 33.43 -0.53 4.61
C ALA A 212 34.37 -0.89 3.45
N LEU A 213 33.86 -1.45 2.36
CA LEU A 213 34.63 -1.72 1.13
C LEU A 213 35.02 -0.42 0.41
N GLU A 214 34.08 0.50 0.23
CA GLU A 214 34.33 1.77 -0.47
C GLU A 214 35.28 2.69 0.30
N THR A 215 35.20 2.70 1.61
CA THR A 215 36.11 3.48 2.45
C THR A 215 37.48 2.81 2.64
N GLY A 216 37.67 1.58 2.13
CA GLY A 216 38.91 0.84 2.23
C GLY A 216 39.22 0.28 3.63
N VAL A 217 38.26 0.33 4.56
CA VAL A 217 38.38 -0.27 5.91
C VAL A 217 38.51 -1.79 5.82
N ILE A 218 37.85 -2.39 4.85
CA ILE A 218 37.96 -3.82 4.51
C ILE A 218 38.20 -4.00 3.01
N THR A 219 38.70 -5.18 2.65
CA THR A 219 38.79 -5.67 1.27
C THR A 219 37.95 -6.93 1.12
N PRO A 220 37.62 -7.40 -0.12
CA PRO A 220 36.92 -8.66 -0.29
C PRO A 220 37.60 -9.88 0.32
N ASN A 221 38.93 -9.80 0.59
CA ASN A 221 39.73 -10.86 1.16
C ASN A 221 39.98 -10.70 2.67
N THR A 222 39.45 -9.65 3.30
CA THR A 222 39.57 -9.41 4.72
C THR A 222 38.87 -10.52 5.50
N LYS A 223 39.63 -11.21 6.37
CA LYS A 223 39.09 -12.27 7.22
C LYS A 223 38.87 -11.73 8.62
N SER A 224 37.71 -12.05 9.21
CA SER A 224 37.38 -11.76 10.60
C SER A 224 37.08 -13.05 11.33
N PHE A 225 37.65 -13.21 12.52
CA PHE A 225 37.34 -14.35 13.38
C PHE A 225 36.04 -14.06 14.14
N CYS A 226 35.07 -14.98 14.06
CA CYS A 226 33.85 -14.89 14.82
C CYS A 226 33.92 -15.86 16.02
N SER A 227 34.00 -15.30 17.22
CA SER A 227 33.98 -16.08 18.48
C SER A 227 32.57 -16.54 18.88
N GLY A 228 31.55 -16.15 18.12
CA GLY A 228 30.13 -16.44 18.44
C GLY A 228 29.50 -15.47 19.44
N HIS A 229 30.27 -14.54 20.01
CA HIS A 229 29.79 -13.48 20.90
C HIS A 229 30.58 -12.19 20.72
N ILE A 230 29.97 -11.06 21.00
CA ILE A 230 30.61 -9.74 21.09
C ILE A 230 30.18 -9.14 22.42
N GLU A 231 31.14 -8.67 23.19
CA GLU A 231 30.90 -7.83 24.36
C GLU A 231 30.79 -6.38 23.88
N ILE A 232 29.63 -5.76 24.19
CA ILE A 232 29.38 -4.33 23.95
C ILE A 232 29.47 -3.65 25.31
N GLY A 233 30.55 -2.89 25.53
CA GLY A 233 30.78 -2.14 26.76
C GLY A 233 29.78 -0.99 26.97
#